data_e1015aa7988abc84a35bb6976513a8f5
#
_entry.id   e1015aa7988abc84a35bb6976513a8f5
#
_cell.length_a   1.000
_cell.length_b   1.000
_cell.length_c   1.000
_cell.angle_alpha   90.00
_cell.angle_beta   90.00
_cell.angle_gamma   90.00
#
_symmetry.space_group_name_H-M   'P 1'
#
loop_
_entity.id
_entity.type
_entity.pdbx_description
1 polymer ?
#
loop_
_entity_poly.entity_id
_entity_poly.type
_entity_poly.pdbx_seq_one_letter_code
_entity_poly.pdbx_strand_id
1 'polypeptide(L)'
;RSTQGVSSAASDVYKRQALSELPLSRKINLDGQWFPAVVLGFKGNSAIIGIEGVPDDPRGHYISFKDVTWAHKKSDSTINPPKAKKAQDLLSLGDVVYVRALLNEDKEFERWTLRQISEVQGAFMAMDVNTGRVLSMQGGFDYDHSVFNRATQADRQPGSSFKPFVYASALDSKYTPATVVIDAPIEFNTPEGLWRPKNASSKFYGPTPLRTGIEKSRNLMTIRVAQDVGMETIADYAERFGVYKNMRPYLANSLGAEETTLYKMVAAYAMFANGGERVEPTLVDRIQDRYGKTVYRHDLRICNECEKDNLSAGFGPEIISDRERIMDAITAYQLTSMMEGVVTRGTASRTVKLPVPAAGKTGTTNEAKDVWFVGFTSNIVAGCYIGFDIPAPLGRGTGGGSTCGPVFNEFMLAATKKYGGGNFKVPDGGQFINLHRLTGDRLDQNAEGDFVVAEYFRDGEEPTFG
;
A
#
# COMPACT_ATOMS: atom_id res chain seq x y z
N ARG A 1 -0.03 30.71 9.48
CA ARG A 1 0.09 31.91 10.36
C ARG A 1 -0.68 31.58 11.60
N SER A 2 0.00 31.41 12.74
CA SER A 2 -0.60 31.32 14.05
C SER A 2 -1.45 32.57 14.28
N THR A 3 -2.73 32.40 14.52
CA THR A 3 -3.56 33.45 15.06
C THR A 3 -3.11 33.71 16.49
N GLN A 4 -2.25 34.71 16.65
CA GLN A 4 -1.94 35.29 17.94
C GLN A 4 -3.18 35.99 18.51
N GLY A 5 -3.47 35.63 19.73
CA GLY A 5 -4.10 36.56 20.66
C GLY A 5 -5.58 36.82 20.50
N VAL A 6 -6.38 35.81 20.81
CA VAL A 6 -7.69 36.12 21.40
C VAL A 6 -7.44 36.32 22.87
N SER A 7 -7.55 37.59 23.26
CA SER A 7 -7.41 38.07 24.65
C SER A 7 -8.11 37.14 25.61
N SER A 8 -7.42 36.73 26.67
CA SER A 8 -7.93 35.95 27.79
C SER A 8 -9.08 36.63 28.58
N ALA A 9 -9.52 37.78 28.16
CA ALA A 9 -10.57 38.60 28.78
C ALA A 9 -11.95 38.47 28.10
N ALA A 10 -12.08 37.77 26.96
CA ALA A 10 -13.39 37.35 26.50
C ALA A 10 -13.86 36.23 27.42
N SER A 11 -14.69 36.59 28.39
CA SER A 11 -15.18 35.68 29.43
C SER A 11 -15.70 34.39 28.77
N ASP A 12 -15.47 33.24 29.39
CA ASP A 12 -16.02 31.92 28.96
C ASP A 12 -17.52 31.96 28.69
N VAL A 13 -18.21 32.94 29.29
CA VAL A 13 -19.62 33.24 29.09
C VAL A 13 -19.93 33.70 27.66
N TYR A 14 -19.14 34.61 27.09
CA TYR A 14 -19.38 35.09 25.70
C TYR A 14 -19.04 34.03 24.68
N LYS A 15 -18.03 33.18 24.93
CA LYS A 15 -17.70 32.08 24.04
C LYS A 15 -18.76 30.98 24.07
N ARG A 16 -19.31 30.65 25.23
CA ARG A 16 -20.42 29.73 25.40
C ARG A 16 -21.69 30.26 24.74
N GLN A 17 -21.98 31.55 24.95
CA GLN A 17 -23.17 32.19 24.39
C GLN A 17 -23.10 32.25 22.87
N ALA A 18 -21.96 32.58 22.28
CA ALA A 18 -21.73 32.58 20.84
C ALA A 18 -21.89 31.18 20.21
N LEU A 19 -21.45 30.12 20.91
CA LEU A 19 -21.64 28.75 20.47
C LEU A 19 -23.09 28.24 20.62
N SER A 20 -23.82 28.70 21.64
CA SER A 20 -25.23 28.35 21.89
C SER A 20 -26.22 29.07 20.97
N GLU A 21 -25.83 30.23 20.43
CA GLU A 21 -26.67 31.06 19.54
C GLU A 21 -26.56 30.66 18.06
N LEU A 22 -25.65 29.74 17.70
CA LEU A 22 -25.56 29.22 16.33
C LEU A 22 -26.80 28.40 15.99
N PRO A 23 -27.55 28.74 14.91
CA PRO A 23 -28.75 28.03 14.57
C PRO A 23 -28.42 26.61 14.09
N LEU A 24 -28.71 25.61 14.91
CA LEU A 24 -28.59 24.20 14.56
C LEU A 24 -29.77 23.80 13.66
N SER A 25 -29.60 23.91 12.36
CA SER A 25 -30.69 23.63 11.42
C SER A 25 -30.86 22.16 11.04
N ARG A 26 -30.01 21.25 11.50
CA ARG A 26 -30.06 19.79 11.16
C ARG A 26 -29.52 18.93 12.31
N LYS A 27 -29.96 17.66 12.35
CA LYS A 27 -29.32 16.64 13.19
C LYS A 27 -27.85 16.54 12.81
N ILE A 28 -26.95 16.77 13.78
CA ILE A 28 -25.52 16.69 13.58
C ILE A 28 -25.17 15.21 13.39
N ASN A 29 -24.57 14.89 12.25
CA ASN A 29 -24.00 13.57 12.05
C ASN A 29 -22.62 13.54 12.73
N LEU A 30 -22.50 12.82 13.83
CA LEU A 30 -21.25 12.67 14.58
C LEU A 30 -20.32 11.61 13.96
N ASP A 31 -20.85 10.78 13.05
CA ASP A 31 -20.10 9.65 12.51
C ASP A 31 -19.00 10.11 11.55
N GLY A 32 -17.77 9.84 11.96
CA GLY A 32 -16.59 10.08 11.12
C GLY A 32 -16.13 11.55 10.99
N GLN A 33 -16.91 12.53 11.44
CA GLN A 33 -16.59 13.95 11.29
C GLN A 33 -15.66 14.47 12.38
N TRP A 34 -14.87 15.47 12.02
CA TRP A 34 -14.04 16.23 12.96
C TRP A 34 -14.66 17.59 13.19
N PHE A 35 -14.69 18.01 14.44
CA PHE A 35 -15.29 19.28 14.86
C PHE A 35 -14.23 20.19 15.47
N PRO A 36 -14.21 21.48 15.13
CA PRO A 36 -13.46 22.47 15.90
C PRO A 36 -13.99 22.56 17.32
N ALA A 37 -13.11 22.59 18.29
CA ALA A 37 -13.45 22.73 19.69
C ALA A 37 -12.49 23.69 20.39
N VAL A 38 -13.00 24.47 21.34
CA VAL A 38 -12.18 25.36 22.15
C VAL A 38 -12.02 24.77 23.56
N VAL A 39 -10.82 24.83 24.11
CA VAL A 39 -10.54 24.43 25.50
C VAL A 39 -11.06 25.51 26.45
N LEU A 40 -12.10 25.18 27.20
CA LEU A 40 -12.78 26.08 28.15
C LEU A 40 -12.22 25.97 29.56
N GLY A 41 -11.52 24.90 29.90
CA GLY A 41 -10.98 24.62 31.22
C GLY A 41 -10.51 23.21 31.41
N PHE A 42 -10.21 22.87 32.66
CA PHE A 42 -9.76 21.53 33.01
C PHE A 42 -10.52 21.00 34.25
N LYS A 43 -10.81 19.71 34.24
CA LYS A 43 -11.37 19.00 35.41
C LYS A 43 -10.51 17.75 35.64
N GLY A 44 -9.73 17.78 36.74
CA GLY A 44 -8.74 16.73 36.96
C GLY A 44 -7.70 16.71 35.83
N ASN A 45 -7.53 15.55 35.19
CA ASN A 45 -6.59 15.34 34.08
C ASN A 45 -7.21 15.52 32.69
N SER A 46 -8.51 15.89 32.60
CA SER A 46 -9.26 16.04 31.36
C SER A 46 -9.48 17.51 31.00
N ALA A 47 -9.58 17.82 29.71
CA ALA A 47 -9.96 19.14 29.22
C ALA A 47 -11.49 19.25 29.08
N ILE A 48 -12.05 20.37 29.53
CA ILE A 48 -13.43 20.78 29.24
C ILE A 48 -13.40 21.53 27.92
N ILE A 49 -14.29 21.18 26.99
CA ILE A 49 -14.32 21.76 25.64
C ILE A 49 -15.72 22.26 25.28
N GLY A 50 -15.76 23.35 24.52
CA GLY A 50 -16.92 23.79 23.76
C GLY A 50 -16.72 23.43 22.30
N ILE A 51 -17.74 22.85 21.65
CA ILE A 51 -17.62 22.30 20.30
C ILE A 51 -18.56 23.07 19.37
N GLU A 52 -18.03 23.55 18.26
CA GLU A 52 -18.81 24.27 17.27
C GLU A 52 -19.99 23.45 16.76
N GLY A 53 -21.19 24.03 16.82
CA GLY A 53 -22.41 23.39 16.32
C GLY A 53 -22.96 22.24 17.18
N VAL A 54 -22.34 21.91 18.31
CA VAL A 54 -22.82 20.88 19.24
C VAL A 54 -23.43 21.54 20.48
N PRO A 55 -24.72 21.25 20.83
CA PRO A 55 -25.34 21.81 22.03
C PRO A 55 -24.59 21.46 23.31
N ASP A 56 -24.61 22.36 24.27
CA ASP A 56 -24.04 22.09 25.60
C ASP A 56 -24.72 20.86 26.27
N ASP A 57 -23.90 19.94 26.76
CA ASP A 57 -24.36 18.83 27.60
C ASP A 57 -24.29 19.30 29.06
N PRO A 58 -25.33 19.07 29.91
CA PRO A 58 -25.27 19.40 31.33
C PRO A 58 -24.08 18.79 32.06
N ARG A 59 -23.57 17.66 31.57
CA ARG A 59 -22.36 17.01 32.10
C ARG A 59 -21.06 17.65 31.57
N GLY A 60 -21.16 18.50 30.54
CA GLY A 60 -20.07 19.08 29.81
C GLY A 60 -19.44 18.13 28.77
N HIS A 61 -18.78 18.70 27.77
CA HIS A 61 -17.99 17.94 26.80
C HIS A 61 -16.54 17.88 27.29
N TYR A 62 -15.92 16.71 27.21
CA TYR A 62 -14.57 16.48 27.74
C TYR A 62 -13.70 15.71 26.73
N ILE A 63 -12.41 16.11 26.67
CA ILE A 63 -11.34 15.24 26.16
C ILE A 63 -10.72 14.54 27.37
N SER A 64 -10.88 13.23 27.45
CA SER A 64 -10.31 12.42 28.52
C SER A 64 -8.78 12.42 28.47
N PHE A 65 -8.13 12.29 29.64
CA PHE A 65 -6.67 12.10 29.67
C PHE A 65 -6.21 10.88 28.86
N LYS A 66 -7.03 9.83 28.74
CA LYS A 66 -6.71 8.66 27.91
C LYS A 66 -6.64 8.98 26.43
N ASP A 67 -7.39 9.97 25.99
CA ASP A 67 -7.47 10.37 24.59
C ASP A 67 -6.36 11.36 24.16
N VAL A 68 -5.49 11.79 25.09
CA VAL A 68 -4.32 12.63 24.81
C VAL A 68 -2.99 11.88 24.93
N THR A 69 -2.97 10.67 25.48
CA THR A 69 -1.73 9.91 25.72
C THR A 69 -0.97 9.45 24.47
N TRP A 70 -1.60 9.53 23.31
CA TRP A 70 -0.95 9.27 22.03
C TRP A 70 -0.07 10.43 21.55
N ALA A 71 -0.32 11.65 22.02
CA ALA A 71 0.31 12.87 21.57
C ALA A 71 1.40 13.36 22.54
N HIS A 72 2.26 14.21 22.03
CA HIS A 72 3.28 14.92 22.79
C HIS A 72 3.45 16.34 22.25
N LYS A 73 3.83 17.27 23.09
CA LYS A 73 4.08 18.66 22.67
C LYS A 73 5.34 18.71 21.81
N LYS A 74 5.23 19.24 20.58
CA LYS A 74 6.39 19.44 19.71
C LYS A 74 7.39 20.38 20.41
N SER A 75 8.64 19.98 20.46
CA SER A 75 9.74 20.77 21.01
C SER A 75 10.91 20.71 20.06
N ASP A 76 11.44 21.87 19.69
CA ASP A 76 12.59 21.98 18.79
C ASP A 76 13.89 21.47 19.43
N SER A 77 13.89 21.30 20.76
CA SER A 77 15.07 20.89 21.54
C SER A 77 15.09 19.41 21.94
N THR A 78 14.03 18.64 21.67
CA THR A 78 13.92 17.26 22.15
C THR A 78 13.54 16.30 21.03
N ILE A 79 14.44 15.36 20.69
CA ILE A 79 14.24 14.38 19.62
C ILE A 79 13.06 13.42 19.90
N ASN A 80 12.72 13.17 21.16
CA ASN A 80 11.59 12.36 21.59
C ASN A 80 10.97 12.98 22.85
N PRO A 81 10.09 13.96 22.73
CA PRO A 81 9.41 14.51 23.91
C PRO A 81 8.52 13.44 24.56
N PRO A 82 8.37 13.48 25.89
CA PRO A 82 7.54 12.52 26.60
C PRO A 82 6.08 12.64 26.16
N LYS A 83 5.38 11.51 26.08
CA LYS A 83 3.94 11.48 25.83
C LYS A 83 3.19 12.18 26.96
N ALA A 84 2.10 12.85 26.59
CA ALA A 84 1.22 13.47 27.56
C ALA A 84 0.60 12.45 28.52
N LYS A 85 0.49 12.80 29.80
CA LYS A 85 -0.18 12.00 30.84
C LYS A 85 -1.53 12.61 31.24
N LYS A 86 -1.69 13.91 31.00
CA LYS A 86 -2.91 14.68 31.28
C LYS A 86 -3.12 15.71 30.19
N ALA A 87 -4.35 16.20 30.05
CA ALA A 87 -4.69 17.16 29.00
C ALA A 87 -3.85 18.46 29.08
N GLN A 88 -3.52 18.91 30.29
CA GLN A 88 -2.72 20.11 30.53
C GLN A 88 -1.27 19.99 30.02
N ASP A 89 -0.77 18.79 29.77
CA ASP A 89 0.56 18.61 29.19
C ASP A 89 0.61 19.06 27.72
N LEU A 90 -0.54 19.06 27.03
CA LEU A 90 -0.68 19.42 25.62
C LEU A 90 -1.42 20.73 25.39
N LEU A 91 -2.49 20.94 26.15
CA LEU A 91 -3.54 21.91 25.89
C LEU A 91 -3.50 23.03 26.94
N SER A 92 -3.82 24.23 26.46
CA SER A 92 -3.95 25.45 27.28
C SER A 92 -5.37 26.00 27.14
N LEU A 93 -5.80 26.79 28.08
CA LEU A 93 -7.08 27.49 28.02
C LEU A 93 -7.17 28.35 26.76
N GLY A 94 -8.24 28.24 26.01
CA GLY A 94 -8.47 28.98 24.78
C GLY A 94 -7.87 28.35 23.52
N ASP A 95 -7.13 27.25 23.65
CA ASP A 95 -6.66 26.51 22.46
C ASP A 95 -7.85 26.00 21.62
N VAL A 96 -7.74 26.16 20.31
CA VAL A 96 -8.68 25.57 19.35
C VAL A 96 -8.07 24.29 18.81
N VAL A 97 -8.80 23.20 18.96
CA VAL A 97 -8.36 21.85 18.57
C VAL A 97 -9.43 21.14 17.79
N TYR A 98 -9.06 20.12 17.04
CA TYR A 98 -10.03 19.21 16.42
C TYR A 98 -10.37 18.07 17.36
N VAL A 99 -11.67 17.73 17.39
CA VAL A 99 -12.18 16.56 18.12
C VAL A 99 -13.05 15.69 17.22
N ARG A 100 -13.10 14.41 17.52
CA ARG A 100 -13.98 13.45 16.86
C ARG A 100 -14.78 12.71 17.94
N ALA A 101 -16.09 12.53 17.70
CA ALA A 101 -16.91 11.65 18.50
C ALA A 101 -16.47 10.19 18.29
N LEU A 102 -16.31 9.45 19.37
CA LEU A 102 -16.27 8.01 19.36
C LEU A 102 -17.68 7.50 19.61
N LEU A 103 -18.16 6.63 18.75
CA LEU A 103 -19.47 5.99 18.87
C LEU A 103 -19.26 4.53 19.27
N ASN A 104 -20.18 3.98 20.06
CA ASN A 104 -20.24 2.56 20.39
C ASN A 104 -20.76 1.72 19.19
N GLU A 105 -20.92 0.40 19.39
CA GLU A 105 -21.40 -0.52 18.34
C GLU A 105 -22.83 -0.18 17.88
N ASP A 106 -23.63 0.42 18.74
CA ASP A 106 -25.01 0.86 18.48
C ASP A 106 -25.08 2.26 17.85
N LYS A 107 -23.91 2.86 17.50
CA LYS A 107 -23.75 4.23 16.96
C LYS A 107 -24.18 5.34 17.93
N GLU A 108 -24.21 5.06 19.22
CA GLU A 108 -24.42 6.07 20.24
C GLU A 108 -23.11 6.73 20.65
N PHE A 109 -23.20 8.01 21.02
CA PHE A 109 -22.05 8.80 21.45
C PHE A 109 -21.44 8.23 22.74
N GLU A 110 -20.16 7.92 22.72
CA GLU A 110 -19.39 7.46 23.88
C GLU A 110 -18.57 8.57 24.49
N ARG A 111 -17.67 9.21 23.70
CA ARG A 111 -16.79 10.27 24.16
C ARG A 111 -16.15 11.06 23.01
N TRP A 112 -15.59 12.20 23.35
CA TRP A 112 -14.76 12.99 22.44
C TRP A 112 -13.29 12.58 22.50
N THR A 113 -12.66 12.51 21.34
CA THR A 113 -11.22 12.19 21.20
C THR A 113 -10.50 13.31 20.50
N LEU A 114 -9.31 13.68 21.00
CA LEU A 114 -8.45 14.67 20.37
C LEU A 114 -7.99 14.22 18.99
N ARG A 115 -7.97 15.15 18.03
CA ARG A 115 -7.48 14.93 16.68
C ARG A 115 -6.48 16.02 16.30
N GLN A 116 -5.58 15.69 15.39
CA GLN A 116 -4.64 16.63 14.79
C GLN A 116 -4.55 16.32 13.30
N ILE A 117 -4.57 17.36 12.47
CA ILE A 117 -4.27 17.22 11.03
C ILE A 117 -2.86 16.68 10.90
N SER A 118 -2.73 15.59 10.16
CA SER A 118 -1.44 14.93 9.99
C SER A 118 -0.53 15.74 9.06
N GLU A 119 0.71 15.95 9.45
CA GLU A 119 1.76 16.43 8.55
C GLU A 119 2.20 15.30 7.59
N VAL A 120 2.10 14.04 8.05
CA VAL A 120 2.31 12.87 7.22
C VAL A 120 1.14 12.74 6.27
N GLN A 121 1.45 12.57 5.01
CA GLN A 121 0.49 12.40 3.93
C GLN A 121 0.59 10.99 3.36
N GLY A 122 -0.29 10.68 2.44
CA GLY A 122 -0.29 9.40 1.76
C GLY A 122 -1.28 9.36 0.63
N ALA A 123 -1.26 8.24 -0.05
CA ALA A 123 -2.24 7.95 -1.09
C ALA A 123 -2.62 6.48 -1.06
N PHE A 124 -3.82 6.20 -1.53
CA PHE A 124 -4.34 4.87 -1.73
C PHE A 124 -5.05 4.80 -3.08
N MET A 125 -4.87 3.70 -3.79
CA MET A 125 -5.60 3.43 -5.02
C MET A 125 -5.91 1.93 -5.09
N ALA A 126 -7.11 1.60 -5.54
CA ALA A 126 -7.52 0.23 -5.86
C ALA A 126 -8.18 0.19 -7.24
N MET A 127 -7.93 -0.91 -7.96
CA MET A 127 -8.36 -1.08 -9.34
C MET A 127 -8.70 -2.56 -9.60
N ASP A 128 -9.65 -2.80 -10.49
CA ASP A 128 -9.92 -4.12 -11.06
C ASP A 128 -8.75 -4.54 -11.97
N VAL A 129 -8.16 -5.71 -11.72
CA VAL A 129 -6.95 -6.18 -12.43
C VAL A 129 -7.19 -6.47 -13.90
N ASN A 130 -8.44 -6.77 -14.27
CA ASN A 130 -8.80 -7.17 -15.61
C ASN A 130 -9.34 -6.02 -16.46
N THR A 131 -10.14 -5.14 -15.88
CA THR A 131 -10.80 -4.05 -16.62
C THR A 131 -10.04 -2.74 -16.56
N GLY A 132 -9.17 -2.55 -15.57
CA GLY A 132 -8.54 -1.27 -15.32
C GLY A 132 -9.42 -0.27 -14.57
N ARG A 133 -10.66 -0.65 -14.23
CA ARG A 133 -11.58 0.22 -13.51
C ARG A 133 -11.04 0.60 -12.15
N VAL A 134 -10.86 1.89 -11.91
CA VAL A 134 -10.48 2.42 -10.60
C VAL A 134 -11.68 2.30 -9.66
N LEU A 135 -11.53 1.52 -8.58
CA LEU A 135 -12.57 1.24 -7.61
C LEU A 135 -12.55 2.22 -6.45
N SER A 136 -11.37 2.72 -6.10
CA SER A 136 -11.16 3.70 -5.04
C SER A 136 -9.85 4.44 -5.27
N MET A 137 -9.84 5.74 -4.97
CA MET A 137 -8.64 6.56 -4.98
C MET A 137 -8.74 7.63 -3.89
N GLN A 138 -7.72 7.70 -3.04
CA GLN A 138 -7.54 8.74 -2.05
C GLN A 138 -6.16 9.35 -2.23
N GLY A 139 -6.07 10.64 -2.50
CA GLY A 139 -4.82 11.34 -2.82
C GLY A 139 -4.20 12.13 -1.68
N GLY A 140 -4.76 12.06 -0.48
CA GLY A 140 -4.28 12.77 0.69
C GLY A 140 -5.22 12.64 1.87
N PHE A 141 -4.90 13.31 2.97
CA PHE A 141 -5.71 13.24 4.18
C PHE A 141 -7.10 13.88 4.00
N ASP A 142 -7.13 15.10 3.43
CA ASP A 142 -8.34 15.88 3.27
C ASP A 142 -8.22 16.80 2.05
N TYR A 143 -9.25 16.79 1.19
CA TYR A 143 -9.30 17.57 -0.03
C TYR A 143 -9.36 19.09 0.24
N ASP A 144 -10.07 19.52 1.28
CA ASP A 144 -10.20 20.94 1.64
C ASP A 144 -8.86 21.54 2.13
N HIS A 145 -7.98 20.71 2.68
CA HIS A 145 -6.64 21.11 3.07
C HIS A 145 -5.62 21.05 1.93
N SER A 146 -5.79 20.11 0.98
CA SER A 146 -4.88 19.93 -0.13
C SER A 146 -5.56 19.23 -1.30
N VAL A 147 -5.69 19.97 -2.41
CA VAL A 147 -6.18 19.44 -3.69
C VAL A 147 -5.14 18.58 -4.41
N PHE A 148 -3.90 18.53 -3.92
CA PHE A 148 -2.81 17.76 -4.51
C PHE A 148 -3.06 16.26 -4.34
N ASN A 149 -3.35 15.59 -5.46
CA ASN A 149 -3.61 14.15 -5.47
C ASN A 149 -2.31 13.35 -5.53
N ARG A 150 -1.84 12.86 -4.40
CA ARG A 150 -0.57 12.16 -4.28
C ARG A 150 -0.57 10.77 -4.94
N ALA A 151 -1.73 10.22 -5.27
CA ALA A 151 -1.79 8.98 -6.04
C ALA A 151 -1.32 9.17 -7.48
N THR A 152 -1.60 10.33 -8.08
CA THR A 152 -1.38 10.61 -9.51
C THR A 152 -0.30 11.66 -9.77
N GLN A 153 -0.02 12.54 -8.80
CA GLN A 153 0.83 13.72 -8.99
C GLN A 153 2.13 13.70 -8.18
N ALA A 154 2.23 12.86 -7.13
CA ALA A 154 3.46 12.76 -6.34
C ALA A 154 4.38 11.70 -6.94
N ASP A 155 5.49 12.14 -7.51
CA ASP A 155 6.61 11.27 -7.87
C ASP A 155 7.41 10.97 -6.60
N ARG A 156 7.50 9.68 -6.24
CA ARG A 156 8.14 9.20 -5.01
C ARG A 156 8.93 7.93 -5.27
N GLN A 157 9.97 7.73 -4.50
CA GLN A 157 10.79 6.51 -4.61
C GLN A 157 9.97 5.28 -4.17
N PRO A 158 9.72 4.29 -5.05
CA PRO A 158 8.98 3.09 -4.69
C PRO A 158 9.79 2.15 -3.77
N GLY A 159 11.10 2.34 -3.70
CA GLY A 159 11.98 1.48 -2.93
C GLY A 159 11.81 0.02 -3.32
N SER A 160 11.83 -0.88 -2.36
CA SER A 160 11.73 -2.32 -2.61
C SER A 160 10.44 -2.79 -3.31
N SER A 161 9.41 -1.94 -3.48
CA SER A 161 8.25 -2.30 -4.30
C SER A 161 8.56 -2.32 -5.81
N PHE A 162 9.71 -1.79 -6.22
CA PHE A 162 10.21 -1.93 -7.59
C PHE A 162 10.82 -3.32 -7.88
N LYS A 163 11.29 -4.06 -6.88
CA LYS A 163 11.98 -5.35 -7.06
C LYS A 163 11.25 -6.37 -7.94
N PRO A 164 9.91 -6.50 -7.92
CA PRO A 164 9.21 -7.42 -8.82
C PRO A 164 9.59 -7.26 -10.29
N PHE A 165 9.90 -6.05 -10.77
CA PHE A 165 10.33 -5.83 -12.16
C PHE A 165 11.71 -6.44 -12.44
N VAL A 166 12.63 -6.37 -11.47
CA VAL A 166 13.94 -7.03 -11.56
C VAL A 166 13.78 -8.55 -11.59
N TYR A 167 12.93 -9.09 -10.73
CA TYR A 167 12.68 -10.53 -10.67
C TYR A 167 11.90 -11.03 -11.89
N ALA A 168 10.95 -10.24 -12.40
CA ALA A 168 10.24 -10.54 -13.62
C ALA A 168 11.18 -10.65 -14.83
N SER A 169 12.04 -9.64 -15.03
CA SER A 169 13.01 -9.64 -16.12
C SER A 169 14.03 -10.79 -16.01
N ALA A 170 14.37 -11.20 -14.78
CA ALA A 170 15.22 -12.36 -14.55
C ALA A 170 14.53 -13.67 -14.94
N LEU A 171 13.29 -13.89 -14.49
CA LEU A 171 12.48 -15.07 -14.82
C LEU A 171 12.15 -15.17 -16.31
N ASP A 172 12.03 -14.02 -16.98
CA ASP A 172 11.79 -13.96 -18.43
C ASP A 172 13.08 -14.19 -19.27
N SER A 173 14.24 -14.23 -18.62
CA SER A 173 15.52 -14.48 -19.29
C SER A 173 16.06 -15.90 -19.04
N LYS A 174 16.77 -16.11 -17.93
CA LYS A 174 17.46 -17.37 -17.66
C LYS A 174 17.27 -17.90 -16.23
N TYR A 175 16.53 -17.18 -15.39
CA TYR A 175 16.31 -17.56 -14.02
C TYR A 175 15.05 -18.41 -13.88
N THR A 176 15.05 -19.29 -12.90
CA THR A 176 13.89 -20.04 -12.46
C THR A 176 13.62 -19.75 -10.99
N PRO A 177 12.45 -20.09 -10.44
CA PRO A 177 12.19 -19.96 -9.02
C PRO A 177 13.18 -20.69 -8.12
N ALA A 178 13.82 -21.77 -8.62
CA ALA A 178 14.83 -22.56 -7.94
C ALA A 178 16.25 -21.95 -7.97
N THR A 179 16.48 -20.97 -8.86
CA THR A 179 17.83 -20.38 -9.01
C THR A 179 18.36 -19.84 -7.69
N VAL A 180 19.55 -20.28 -7.31
CA VAL A 180 20.24 -19.85 -6.08
C VAL A 180 21.09 -18.62 -6.38
N VAL A 181 20.91 -17.56 -5.61
CA VAL A 181 21.68 -16.32 -5.66
C VAL A 181 22.38 -16.08 -4.34
N ILE A 182 23.63 -15.60 -4.38
CA ILE A 182 24.44 -15.42 -3.18
C ILE A 182 24.08 -14.10 -2.48
N ASP A 183 23.57 -14.16 -1.26
CA ASP A 183 23.36 -13.02 -0.38
C ASP A 183 24.63 -12.76 0.46
N ALA A 184 25.60 -12.04 -0.13
CA ALA A 184 26.90 -11.73 0.45
C ALA A 184 27.28 -10.27 0.15
N PRO A 185 28.26 -9.70 0.87
CA PRO A 185 28.75 -8.34 0.61
C PRO A 185 29.11 -8.12 -0.84
N ILE A 186 28.83 -6.93 -1.33
CA ILE A 186 29.20 -6.46 -2.66
C ILE A 186 29.51 -4.95 -2.58
N GLU A 187 30.44 -4.50 -3.38
CA GLU A 187 30.80 -3.09 -3.46
C GLU A 187 31.07 -2.65 -4.90
N PHE A 188 30.76 -1.42 -5.19
CA PHE A 188 30.92 -0.82 -6.51
C PHE A 188 31.62 0.53 -6.41
N ASN A 189 32.55 0.78 -7.31
CA ASN A 189 33.09 2.12 -7.52
C ASN A 189 32.09 2.95 -8.34
N THR A 190 31.58 4.02 -7.78
CA THR A 190 30.70 4.98 -8.46
C THR A 190 31.37 6.35 -8.56
N PRO A 191 30.88 7.26 -9.40
CA PRO A 191 31.39 8.63 -9.47
C PRO A 191 31.35 9.38 -8.12
N GLU A 192 30.35 9.03 -7.28
CA GLU A 192 30.18 9.62 -5.94
C GLU A 192 31.04 8.90 -4.86
N GLY A 193 31.79 7.87 -5.24
CA GLY A 193 32.63 7.08 -4.33
C GLY A 193 32.24 5.62 -4.23
N LEU A 194 32.75 4.93 -3.25
CA LEU A 194 32.54 3.50 -3.04
C LEU A 194 31.15 3.22 -2.45
N TRP A 195 30.27 2.60 -3.24
CA TRP A 195 28.93 2.21 -2.82
C TRP A 195 28.93 0.79 -2.26
N ARG A 196 28.52 0.64 -1.00
CA ARG A 196 28.42 -0.61 -0.25
C ARG A 196 26.98 -0.85 0.21
N PRO A 197 26.10 -1.38 -0.65
CA PRO A 197 24.73 -1.68 -0.27
C PRO A 197 24.66 -2.74 0.84
N LYS A 198 23.58 -2.69 1.63
CA LYS A 198 23.31 -3.64 2.71
C LYS A 198 21.87 -4.12 2.65
N ASN A 199 21.62 -5.31 3.18
CA ASN A 199 20.28 -5.73 3.51
C ASN A 199 19.71 -4.86 4.65
N ALA A 200 18.39 -4.70 4.72
CA ALA A 200 17.73 -3.96 5.81
C ALA A 200 18.06 -4.56 7.21
N SER A 201 18.31 -5.86 7.27
CA SER A 201 18.75 -6.57 8.49
C SER A 201 20.22 -6.35 8.84
N SER A 202 21.00 -5.74 7.95
CA SER A 202 22.48 -5.66 8.03
C SER A 202 23.18 -7.02 8.12
N LYS A 203 22.50 -8.13 7.79
CA LYS A 203 23.01 -9.50 7.78
C LYS A 203 23.15 -10.04 6.37
N PHE A 204 23.99 -11.06 6.21
CA PHE A 204 24.21 -11.83 5.00
C PHE A 204 23.73 -13.26 5.23
N TYR A 205 23.19 -13.90 4.20
CA TYR A 205 22.52 -15.19 4.35
C TYR A 205 23.09 -16.28 3.44
N GLY A 206 24.10 -15.95 2.63
CA GLY A 206 24.78 -16.90 1.73
C GLY A 206 23.92 -17.34 0.55
N PRO A 207 24.17 -18.54 0.01
CA PRO A 207 23.36 -19.10 -1.08
C PRO A 207 21.90 -19.18 -0.69
N THR A 208 21.01 -18.57 -1.51
CA THR A 208 19.60 -18.41 -1.17
C THR A 208 18.76 -18.49 -2.45
N PRO A 209 17.66 -19.28 -2.49
CA PRO A 209 16.78 -19.36 -3.64
C PRO A 209 16.13 -18.03 -3.98
N LEU A 210 15.88 -17.80 -5.26
CA LEU A 210 15.31 -16.56 -5.81
C LEU A 210 14.02 -16.16 -5.08
N ARG A 211 13.12 -17.11 -4.83
CA ARG A 211 11.88 -16.92 -4.04
C ARG A 211 12.13 -16.24 -2.70
N THR A 212 13.07 -16.76 -1.92
CA THR A 212 13.39 -16.21 -0.59
C THR A 212 13.93 -14.78 -0.69
N GLY A 213 14.65 -14.46 -1.76
CA GLY A 213 15.14 -13.12 -2.04
C GLY A 213 14.03 -12.07 -2.12
N ILE A 214 12.95 -12.36 -2.86
CA ILE A 214 11.80 -11.44 -2.96
C ILE A 214 10.92 -11.48 -1.71
N GLU A 215 10.67 -12.66 -1.12
CA GLU A 215 9.87 -12.82 0.10
C GLU A 215 10.43 -12.00 1.27
N LYS A 216 11.75 -12.05 1.45
CA LYS A 216 12.48 -11.33 2.52
C LYS A 216 13.03 -9.98 2.07
N SER A 217 12.75 -9.59 0.82
CA SER A 217 13.18 -8.31 0.24
C SER A 217 14.70 -8.08 0.34
N ARG A 218 15.53 -9.11 0.00
CA ARG A 218 16.99 -9.04 0.07
C ARG A 218 17.55 -8.07 -0.95
N ASN A 219 18.28 -7.04 -0.49
CA ASN A 219 18.86 -6.03 -1.38
C ASN A 219 20.02 -6.60 -2.20
N LEU A 220 20.91 -7.34 -1.55
CA LEU A 220 22.15 -7.83 -2.18
C LEU A 220 21.86 -8.86 -3.27
N MET A 221 20.86 -9.73 -3.06
CA MET A 221 20.39 -10.65 -4.08
C MET A 221 19.80 -9.89 -5.28
N THR A 222 18.94 -8.90 -5.03
CA THR A 222 18.34 -8.09 -6.09
C THR A 222 19.39 -7.38 -6.93
N ILE A 223 20.41 -6.79 -6.30
CA ILE A 223 21.52 -6.11 -7.01
C ILE A 223 22.30 -7.09 -7.88
N ARG A 224 22.60 -8.31 -7.37
CA ARG A 224 23.30 -9.34 -8.16
C ARG A 224 22.49 -9.81 -9.35
N VAL A 225 21.20 -10.04 -9.16
CA VAL A 225 20.27 -10.36 -10.25
C VAL A 225 20.23 -9.24 -11.28
N ALA A 226 20.13 -7.99 -10.83
CA ALA A 226 20.10 -6.82 -11.72
C ALA A 226 21.41 -6.64 -12.49
N GLN A 227 22.54 -6.93 -11.85
CA GLN A 227 23.85 -6.88 -12.51
C GLN A 227 23.99 -7.97 -13.59
N ASP A 228 23.48 -9.15 -13.34
CA ASP A 228 23.57 -10.29 -14.25
C ASP A 228 22.58 -10.22 -15.42
N VAL A 229 21.36 -9.71 -15.18
CA VAL A 229 20.35 -9.48 -16.22
C VAL A 229 20.66 -8.25 -17.07
N GLY A 230 21.28 -7.24 -16.48
CA GLY A 230 21.56 -5.94 -17.07
C GLY A 230 20.47 -4.91 -16.78
N MET A 231 20.91 -3.71 -16.38
CA MET A 231 19.98 -2.64 -16.02
C MET A 231 19.21 -2.07 -17.22
N GLU A 232 19.73 -2.16 -18.42
CA GLU A 232 19.04 -1.80 -19.67
C GLU A 232 17.80 -2.69 -19.87
N THR A 233 17.93 -4.01 -19.69
CA THR A 233 16.82 -4.96 -19.79
C THR A 233 15.74 -4.67 -18.73
N ILE A 234 16.17 -4.34 -17.52
CA ILE A 234 15.24 -3.99 -16.42
C ILE A 234 14.54 -2.66 -16.70
N ALA A 235 15.26 -1.68 -17.27
CA ALA A 235 14.68 -0.40 -17.67
C ALA A 235 13.60 -0.60 -18.74
N ASP A 236 13.90 -1.34 -19.80
CA ASP A 236 12.95 -1.68 -20.86
C ASP A 236 11.71 -2.40 -20.29
N TYR A 237 11.92 -3.27 -19.29
CA TYR A 237 10.84 -3.96 -18.61
C TYR A 237 9.94 -2.96 -17.87
N ALA A 238 10.53 -2.08 -17.06
CA ALA A 238 9.80 -1.08 -16.30
C ALA A 238 9.07 -0.06 -17.19
N GLU A 239 9.65 0.31 -18.34
CA GLU A 239 9.04 1.17 -19.34
C GLU A 239 7.87 0.49 -20.04
N ARG A 240 8.02 -0.77 -20.41
CA ARG A 240 6.97 -1.60 -20.99
C ARG A 240 5.75 -1.72 -20.08
N PHE A 241 5.97 -1.78 -18.75
CA PHE A 241 4.91 -1.75 -17.75
C PHE A 241 4.38 -0.34 -17.44
N GLY A 242 4.92 0.71 -18.04
CA GLY A 242 4.49 2.10 -17.86
C GLY A 242 4.89 2.71 -16.51
N VAL A 243 5.81 2.10 -15.77
CA VAL A 243 6.32 2.64 -14.50
C VAL A 243 7.15 3.88 -14.74
N TYR A 244 7.99 3.87 -15.77
CA TYR A 244 8.82 4.98 -16.23
C TYR A 244 8.64 5.19 -17.73
N LYS A 245 9.07 6.35 -18.23
CA LYS A 245 9.17 6.62 -19.68
C LYS A 245 10.59 6.44 -20.21
N ASN A 246 11.58 6.81 -19.40
CA ASN A 246 13.01 6.74 -19.73
C ASN A 246 13.75 6.46 -18.43
N MET A 247 13.76 5.21 -18.00
CA MET A 247 14.45 4.80 -16.78
C MET A 247 15.96 4.85 -16.97
N ARG A 248 16.66 5.52 -16.08
CA ARG A 248 18.13 5.52 -16.11
C ARG A 248 18.67 4.16 -15.64
N PRO A 249 19.57 3.50 -16.41
CA PRO A 249 20.03 2.15 -16.09
C PRO A 249 21.11 2.13 -15.00
N TYR A 250 20.88 2.90 -13.92
CA TYR A 250 21.76 2.88 -12.75
C TYR A 250 21.42 1.71 -11.84
N LEU A 251 22.42 1.00 -11.35
CA LEU A 251 22.24 -0.20 -10.52
C LEU A 251 21.43 0.09 -9.23
N ALA A 252 21.53 1.29 -8.69
CA ALA A 252 20.71 1.72 -7.54
C ALA A 252 19.20 1.71 -7.83
N ASN A 253 18.81 1.90 -9.10
CA ASN A 253 17.41 1.89 -9.51
C ASN A 253 16.79 0.49 -9.43
N SER A 254 17.58 -0.59 -9.40
CA SER A 254 17.11 -1.94 -9.09
C SER A 254 16.46 -2.06 -7.71
N LEU A 255 16.77 -1.14 -6.81
CA LEU A 255 16.19 -1.04 -5.48
C LEU A 255 15.07 0.02 -5.39
N GLY A 256 14.66 0.61 -6.52
CA GLY A 256 13.61 1.62 -6.58
C GLY A 256 14.04 3.01 -6.12
N ALA A 257 15.25 3.43 -6.50
CA ALA A 257 15.76 4.76 -6.20
C ALA A 257 15.17 5.85 -7.12
N GLU A 258 14.72 5.50 -8.32
CA GLU A 258 14.05 6.43 -9.25
C GLU A 258 12.58 6.61 -8.87
N GLU A 259 12.08 7.84 -9.00
CA GLU A 259 10.74 8.21 -8.53
C GLU A 259 9.64 7.87 -9.55
N THR A 260 8.48 7.51 -9.06
CA THR A 260 7.27 7.22 -9.84
C THR A 260 6.02 7.47 -9.00
N THR A 261 4.83 7.38 -9.60
CA THR A 261 3.56 7.59 -8.89
C THR A 261 2.94 6.27 -8.42
N LEU A 262 2.10 6.35 -7.39
CA LEU A 262 1.30 5.21 -6.94
C LEU A 262 0.39 4.68 -8.05
N TYR A 263 -0.19 5.57 -8.83
CA TYR A 263 -1.03 5.23 -9.99
C TYR A 263 -0.34 4.29 -10.97
N LYS A 264 0.89 4.61 -11.37
CA LYS A 264 1.70 3.79 -12.29
C LYS A 264 2.07 2.44 -11.67
N MET A 265 2.42 2.44 -10.39
CA MET A 265 2.78 1.20 -9.68
C MET A 265 1.57 0.25 -9.55
N VAL A 266 0.38 0.77 -9.22
CA VAL A 266 -0.84 -0.03 -9.14
C VAL A 266 -1.22 -0.60 -10.51
N ALA A 267 -1.14 0.21 -11.57
CA ALA A 267 -1.37 -0.23 -12.94
C ALA A 267 -0.41 -1.36 -13.35
N ALA A 268 0.87 -1.21 -13.07
CA ALA A 268 1.88 -2.22 -13.38
C ALA A 268 1.66 -3.54 -12.62
N TYR A 269 1.30 -3.47 -11.34
CA TYR A 269 1.01 -4.68 -10.55
C TYR A 269 -0.27 -5.39 -11.00
N ALA A 270 -1.26 -4.66 -11.57
CA ALA A 270 -2.41 -5.31 -12.20
C ALA A 270 -2.01 -6.22 -13.36
N MET A 271 -0.96 -5.84 -14.10
CA MET A 271 -0.46 -6.62 -15.22
C MET A 271 0.30 -7.89 -14.76
N PHE A 272 0.86 -7.91 -13.55
CA PHE A 272 1.32 -9.17 -12.94
C PHE A 272 0.13 -10.06 -12.57
N ALA A 273 -0.90 -9.48 -11.97
CA ALA A 273 -2.06 -10.20 -11.45
C ALA A 273 -2.92 -10.83 -12.56
N ASN A 274 -3.03 -10.19 -13.72
CA ASN A 274 -3.83 -10.66 -14.85
C ASN A 274 -3.08 -11.59 -15.82
N GLY A 275 -1.85 -12.02 -15.49
CA GLY A 275 -1.06 -12.93 -16.30
C GLY A 275 -0.27 -12.26 -17.42
N GLY A 276 0.04 -10.97 -17.30
CA GLY A 276 0.95 -10.24 -18.20
C GLY A 276 0.27 -9.51 -19.36
N GLU A 277 -1.02 -9.26 -19.31
CA GLU A 277 -1.74 -8.45 -20.30
C GLU A 277 -1.73 -6.97 -19.91
N ARG A 278 -1.55 -6.09 -20.90
CA ARG A 278 -1.64 -4.65 -20.68
C ARG A 278 -3.02 -4.25 -20.20
N VAL A 279 -3.06 -3.50 -19.13
CA VAL A 279 -4.28 -2.88 -18.62
C VAL A 279 -3.99 -1.45 -18.16
N GLU A 280 -4.85 -0.53 -18.51
CA GLU A 280 -4.72 0.87 -18.15
C GLU A 280 -5.81 1.26 -17.15
N PRO A 281 -5.48 2.05 -16.12
CA PRO A 281 -6.49 2.52 -15.19
C PRO A 281 -7.49 3.48 -15.84
N THR A 282 -8.77 3.31 -15.52
CA THR A 282 -9.82 4.19 -16.00
C THR A 282 -10.82 4.57 -14.91
N LEU A 283 -11.31 5.81 -14.98
CA LEU A 283 -12.46 6.30 -14.22
C LEU A 283 -13.75 6.32 -15.06
N VAL A 284 -13.63 6.06 -16.37
CA VAL A 284 -14.76 6.08 -17.31
C VAL A 284 -14.83 4.75 -18.05
N ASP A 285 -15.77 3.91 -17.67
CA ASP A 285 -15.96 2.61 -18.33
C ASP A 285 -16.56 2.73 -19.71
N ARG A 286 -17.56 3.62 -19.85
CA ARG A 286 -18.38 3.74 -21.05
C ARG A 286 -18.99 5.12 -21.15
N ILE A 287 -19.08 5.63 -22.39
CA ILE A 287 -19.84 6.84 -22.72
C ILE A 287 -20.93 6.44 -23.70
N GLN A 288 -22.15 6.89 -23.45
CA GLN A 288 -23.30 6.70 -24.33
C GLN A 288 -23.86 8.05 -24.79
N ASP A 289 -24.34 8.10 -26.01
CA ASP A 289 -25.07 9.25 -26.49
C ASP A 289 -26.48 9.31 -25.87
N ARG A 290 -27.21 10.38 -26.18
CA ARG A 290 -28.59 10.58 -25.69
C ARG A 290 -29.59 9.51 -26.13
N TYR A 291 -29.24 8.68 -27.08
CA TYR A 291 -30.09 7.58 -27.60
C TYR A 291 -29.69 6.23 -27.02
N GLY A 292 -28.71 6.20 -26.09
CA GLY A 292 -28.23 4.98 -25.48
C GLY A 292 -27.17 4.23 -26.29
N LYS A 293 -26.77 4.77 -27.47
CA LYS A 293 -25.70 4.17 -28.27
C LYS A 293 -24.35 4.39 -27.59
N THR A 294 -23.61 3.34 -27.39
CA THR A 294 -22.24 3.41 -26.84
C THR A 294 -21.31 4.05 -27.88
N VAL A 295 -20.69 5.18 -27.53
CA VAL A 295 -19.72 5.90 -28.35
C VAL A 295 -18.28 5.68 -27.87
N TYR A 296 -18.10 5.26 -26.63
CA TYR A 296 -16.81 4.87 -26.06
C TYR A 296 -17.01 3.72 -25.07
N ARG A 297 -16.11 2.76 -25.10
CA ARG A 297 -16.00 1.68 -24.13
C ARG A 297 -14.52 1.43 -23.86
N HIS A 298 -14.12 1.41 -22.58
CA HIS A 298 -12.72 1.21 -22.18
C HIS A 298 -12.30 -0.26 -22.32
N ASP A 299 -13.07 -1.17 -21.75
CA ASP A 299 -12.81 -2.61 -21.83
C ASP A 299 -13.43 -3.19 -23.11
N LEU A 300 -12.58 -3.51 -24.08
CA LEU A 300 -12.99 -4.05 -25.39
C LEU A 300 -13.05 -5.57 -25.43
N ARG A 301 -12.69 -6.27 -24.33
CA ARG A 301 -12.79 -7.72 -24.26
C ARG A 301 -14.23 -8.18 -24.52
N ILE A 302 -14.34 -9.28 -25.23
CA ILE A 302 -15.62 -9.89 -25.58
C ILE A 302 -15.80 -11.13 -24.73
N CYS A 303 -16.95 -11.27 -24.10
CA CYS A 303 -17.32 -12.46 -23.39
C CYS A 303 -18.25 -13.29 -24.27
N ASN A 304 -17.78 -14.45 -24.69
CA ASN A 304 -18.61 -15.46 -25.35
C ASN A 304 -19.35 -16.25 -24.27
N GLU A 305 -20.66 -16.39 -24.46
CA GLU A 305 -21.52 -17.22 -23.59
C GLU A 305 -21.77 -16.69 -22.16
N CYS A 306 -21.36 -15.45 -21.83
CA CYS A 306 -21.69 -14.84 -20.53
C CYS A 306 -23.20 -14.69 -20.25
N GLU A 307 -24.02 -14.71 -21.28
CA GLU A 307 -25.48 -14.59 -21.18
C GLU A 307 -26.21 -15.95 -21.14
N LYS A 308 -25.46 -17.07 -21.23
CA LYS A 308 -26.05 -18.39 -21.17
C LYS A 308 -26.31 -18.80 -19.72
N ASP A 309 -27.55 -19.10 -19.40
CA ASP A 309 -27.96 -19.57 -18.06
C ASP A 309 -27.41 -20.98 -17.71
N ASN A 310 -26.95 -21.75 -18.70
CA ASN A 310 -26.45 -23.11 -18.55
C ASN A 310 -25.12 -23.29 -19.29
N LEU A 311 -24.01 -23.01 -18.62
CA LEU A 311 -22.70 -23.42 -19.07
C LEU A 311 -22.53 -24.92 -18.74
N SER A 312 -21.91 -25.68 -19.62
CA SER A 312 -21.56 -27.10 -19.35
C SER A 312 -20.70 -27.18 -18.09
N ALA A 313 -20.97 -28.15 -17.22
CA ALA A 313 -20.25 -28.33 -15.97
C ALA A 313 -18.73 -28.39 -16.23
N GLY A 314 -17.97 -27.51 -15.61
CA GLY A 314 -16.51 -27.42 -15.74
C GLY A 314 -16.01 -26.41 -16.77
N PHE A 315 -16.89 -25.75 -17.54
CA PHE A 315 -16.51 -24.71 -18.49
C PHE A 315 -17.05 -23.35 -18.03
N GLY A 316 -16.14 -22.37 -17.87
CA GLY A 316 -16.51 -20.96 -17.71
C GLY A 316 -16.75 -20.30 -19.05
N PRO A 317 -17.33 -19.08 -19.07
CA PRO A 317 -17.47 -18.31 -20.31
C PRO A 317 -16.08 -17.96 -20.86
N GLU A 318 -15.94 -18.00 -22.18
CA GLU A 318 -14.71 -17.62 -22.85
C GLU A 318 -14.60 -16.11 -22.96
N ILE A 319 -13.49 -15.55 -22.44
CA ILE A 319 -13.17 -14.12 -22.59
C ILE A 319 -12.10 -13.98 -23.66
N ILE A 320 -12.49 -13.36 -24.78
CA ILE A 320 -11.56 -13.02 -25.86
C ILE A 320 -10.99 -11.66 -25.58
N SER A 321 -9.65 -11.58 -25.53
CA SER A 321 -8.88 -10.36 -25.31
C SER A 321 -7.95 -10.11 -26.50
N ASP A 322 -7.94 -8.91 -27.05
CA ASP A 322 -6.99 -8.43 -28.05
C ASP A 322 -5.87 -7.59 -27.43
N ARG A 323 -5.78 -7.58 -26.09
CA ARG A 323 -4.79 -6.81 -25.35
C ARG A 323 -3.37 -7.30 -25.64
N GLU A 324 -2.46 -6.34 -25.72
CA GLU A 324 -1.05 -6.62 -25.82
C GLU A 324 -0.56 -7.43 -24.61
N ARG A 325 0.08 -8.56 -24.88
CA ARG A 325 0.81 -9.31 -23.85
C ARG A 325 2.20 -8.72 -23.68
N ILE A 326 2.45 -8.11 -22.52
CA ILE A 326 3.72 -7.44 -22.21
C ILE A 326 4.67 -8.31 -21.40
N MET A 327 4.20 -9.43 -20.89
CA MET A 327 4.95 -10.39 -20.09
C MET A 327 4.42 -11.79 -20.37
N ASP A 328 5.30 -12.78 -20.43
CA ASP A 328 4.89 -14.16 -20.55
C ASP A 328 4.01 -14.60 -19.36
N ALA A 329 2.99 -15.43 -19.65
CA ALA A 329 2.01 -15.83 -18.63
C ALA A 329 2.63 -16.71 -17.53
N ILE A 330 3.61 -17.55 -17.87
CA ILE A 330 4.30 -18.42 -16.89
C ILE A 330 5.19 -17.55 -16.00
N THR A 331 5.92 -16.59 -16.58
CA THR A 331 6.71 -15.61 -15.82
C THR A 331 5.82 -14.83 -14.84
N ALA A 332 4.65 -14.37 -15.29
CA ALA A 332 3.69 -13.66 -14.44
C ALA A 332 3.20 -14.55 -13.28
N TYR A 333 2.91 -15.83 -13.56
CA TYR A 333 2.48 -16.77 -12.54
C TYR A 333 3.59 -17.11 -11.53
N GLN A 334 4.82 -17.37 -12.00
CA GLN A 334 5.98 -17.64 -11.16
C GLN A 334 6.25 -16.45 -10.20
N LEU A 335 6.24 -15.22 -10.74
CA LEU A 335 6.40 -14.00 -9.95
C LEU A 335 5.26 -13.86 -8.92
N THR A 336 4.01 -14.06 -9.33
CA THR A 336 2.83 -13.98 -8.46
C THR A 336 2.95 -14.99 -7.31
N SER A 337 3.29 -16.23 -7.59
CA SER A 337 3.51 -17.29 -6.59
C SER A 337 4.62 -16.90 -5.58
N MET A 338 5.73 -16.33 -6.06
CA MET A 338 6.78 -15.83 -5.16
C MET A 338 6.30 -14.64 -4.34
N MET A 339 5.47 -13.75 -4.90
CA MET A 339 4.90 -12.61 -4.19
C MET A 339 3.78 -12.99 -3.20
N GLU A 340 3.09 -14.13 -3.38
CA GLU A 340 2.25 -14.73 -2.32
C GLU A 340 3.09 -15.07 -1.09
N GLY A 341 4.32 -15.53 -1.29
CA GLY A 341 5.26 -15.76 -0.22
C GLY A 341 5.60 -14.51 0.62
N VAL A 342 5.58 -13.31 0.02
CA VAL A 342 5.74 -12.05 0.76
C VAL A 342 4.63 -11.85 1.79
N VAL A 343 3.39 -12.22 1.43
CA VAL A 343 2.20 -12.10 2.27
C VAL A 343 2.12 -13.23 3.29
N THR A 344 2.44 -14.47 2.90
CA THR A 344 2.27 -15.64 3.76
C THR A 344 3.44 -15.84 4.74
N ARG A 345 4.67 -15.58 4.33
CA ARG A 345 5.92 -15.88 5.07
C ARG A 345 6.89 -14.70 5.15
N GLY A 346 6.70 -13.71 4.29
CA GLY A 346 7.63 -12.62 4.05
C GLY A 346 7.38 -11.36 4.87
N THR A 347 7.70 -10.23 4.24
CA THR A 347 7.72 -8.91 4.90
C THR A 347 6.35 -8.35 5.24
N ALA A 348 5.25 -8.87 4.67
CA ALA A 348 3.87 -8.48 4.95
C ALA A 348 3.08 -9.52 5.77
N SER A 349 3.69 -10.65 6.13
CA SER A 349 2.98 -11.80 6.71
C SER A 349 2.31 -11.55 8.07
N ARG A 350 2.71 -10.49 8.78
CA ARG A 350 2.10 -10.12 10.08
C ARG A 350 0.89 -9.20 9.94
N THR A 351 0.77 -8.48 8.83
CA THR A 351 -0.18 -7.38 8.67
C THR A 351 -1.21 -7.61 7.59
N VAL A 352 -0.90 -8.44 6.59
CA VAL A 352 -1.85 -8.79 5.53
C VAL A 352 -2.38 -10.20 5.78
N LYS A 353 -3.68 -10.29 6.06
CA LYS A 353 -4.40 -11.53 6.38
C LYS A 353 -5.77 -11.50 5.69
N LEU A 354 -5.85 -12.07 4.52
CA LEU A 354 -7.06 -12.11 3.71
C LEU A 354 -7.64 -13.54 3.65
N PRO A 355 -8.96 -13.67 3.49
CA PRO A 355 -9.61 -14.99 3.33
C PRO A 355 -9.40 -15.60 1.94
N VAL A 356 -8.73 -14.90 1.03
CA VAL A 356 -8.41 -15.31 -0.33
C VAL A 356 -6.92 -15.18 -0.59
N PRO A 357 -6.34 -15.93 -1.55
CA PRO A 357 -4.95 -15.76 -1.95
C PRO A 357 -4.63 -14.32 -2.33
N ALA A 358 -3.50 -13.85 -1.86
CA ALA A 358 -3.02 -12.51 -2.14
C ALA A 358 -1.50 -12.49 -2.32
N ALA A 359 -1.05 -11.69 -3.26
CA ALA A 359 0.35 -11.45 -3.53
C ALA A 359 0.66 -9.95 -3.36
N GLY A 360 1.91 -9.60 -3.10
CA GLY A 360 2.26 -8.18 -2.97
C GLY A 360 3.72 -7.95 -2.63
N LYS A 361 4.09 -6.68 -2.53
CA LYS A 361 5.44 -6.27 -2.18
C LYS A 361 5.45 -5.04 -1.30
N THR A 362 6.25 -5.08 -0.25
CA THR A 362 6.55 -3.92 0.59
C THR A 362 7.63 -3.06 -0.04
N GLY A 363 7.48 -1.74 0.03
CA GLY A 363 8.48 -0.75 -0.28
C GLY A 363 8.87 0.04 0.97
N THR A 364 10.14 0.31 1.14
CA THR A 364 10.67 1.18 2.18
C THR A 364 11.94 1.79 1.63
N THR A 365 12.00 3.11 1.61
CA THR A 365 13.18 3.85 1.19
C THR A 365 14.19 4.00 2.33
N ASN A 366 15.37 4.51 2.02
CA ASN A 366 16.37 4.81 3.04
C ASN A 366 15.77 5.75 4.11
N GLU A 367 16.10 5.47 5.38
CA GLU A 367 15.57 6.19 6.55
C GLU A 367 14.04 6.14 6.68
N ALA A 368 13.36 5.26 5.94
CA ALA A 368 11.90 5.17 5.89
C ALA A 368 11.22 6.53 5.61
N LYS A 369 11.72 7.28 4.62
CA LYS A 369 11.10 8.55 4.19
C LYS A 369 9.79 8.28 3.46
N ASP A 370 9.77 7.22 2.66
CA ASP A 370 8.60 6.73 1.93
C ASP A 370 8.38 5.25 2.23
N VAL A 371 7.15 4.89 2.52
CA VAL A 371 6.75 3.51 2.73
C VAL A 371 5.59 3.15 1.82
N TRP A 372 5.66 1.94 1.25
CA TRP A 372 4.75 1.44 0.24
C TRP A 372 4.29 0.02 0.55
N PHE A 373 3.09 -0.29 0.17
CA PHE A 373 2.66 -1.65 -0.07
C PHE A 373 1.80 -1.68 -1.32
N VAL A 374 2.17 -2.49 -2.30
CA VAL A 374 1.33 -2.75 -3.47
C VAL A 374 1.08 -4.24 -3.52
N GLY A 375 -0.18 -4.63 -3.61
CA GLY A 375 -0.57 -6.03 -3.61
C GLY A 375 -1.87 -6.26 -4.36
N PHE A 376 -2.18 -7.53 -4.59
CA PHE A 376 -3.34 -7.92 -5.39
C PHE A 376 -3.88 -9.30 -4.99
N THR A 377 -5.13 -9.51 -5.33
CA THR A 377 -5.81 -10.81 -5.44
C THR A 377 -6.01 -11.12 -6.92
N SER A 378 -6.68 -12.20 -7.25
CA SER A 378 -7.06 -12.50 -8.64
C SER A 378 -7.95 -11.43 -9.30
N ASN A 379 -8.63 -10.58 -8.52
CA ASN A 379 -9.63 -9.64 -9.02
C ASN A 379 -9.26 -8.17 -8.82
N ILE A 380 -8.55 -7.85 -7.74
CA ILE A 380 -8.30 -6.46 -7.30
C ILE A 380 -6.82 -6.27 -7.02
N VAL A 381 -6.27 -5.18 -7.54
CA VAL A 381 -4.97 -4.64 -7.13
C VAL A 381 -5.20 -3.39 -6.29
N ALA A 382 -4.41 -3.22 -5.24
CA ALA A 382 -4.42 -2.00 -4.45
C ALA A 382 -3.01 -1.60 -4.01
N GLY A 383 -2.80 -0.31 -3.88
CA GLY A 383 -1.54 0.26 -3.41
C GLY A 383 -1.76 1.33 -2.36
N CYS A 384 -0.86 1.36 -1.40
CA CYS A 384 -0.75 2.38 -0.37
C CYS A 384 0.66 2.97 -0.40
N TYR A 385 0.74 4.28 -0.28
CA TYR A 385 1.94 5.07 -0.08
C TYR A 385 1.74 6.00 1.10
N ILE A 386 2.75 6.13 1.97
CA ILE A 386 2.77 7.09 3.09
C ILE A 386 4.16 7.73 3.17
N GLY A 387 4.19 9.07 3.34
CA GLY A 387 5.38 9.88 3.46
C GLY A 387 5.04 11.34 3.76
N PHE A 388 6.05 12.16 4.02
CA PHE A 388 5.89 13.61 4.08
C PHE A 388 5.96 14.20 2.67
N ASP A 389 5.27 15.29 2.39
CA ASP A 389 5.36 16.00 1.10
C ASP A 389 6.79 16.45 0.81
N ILE A 390 7.48 16.95 1.83
CA ILE A 390 8.92 17.15 1.81
C ILE A 390 9.56 15.93 2.48
N PRO A 391 10.34 15.10 1.75
CA PRO A 391 10.85 13.85 2.26
C PRO A 391 11.59 13.96 3.58
N ALA A 392 11.04 13.34 4.62
CA ALA A 392 11.63 13.28 5.96
C ALA A 392 11.40 11.88 6.57
N PRO A 393 12.27 11.42 7.48
CA PRO A 393 12.10 10.13 8.14
C PRO A 393 10.78 10.03 8.89
N LEU A 394 10.02 8.94 8.65
CA LEU A 394 8.75 8.67 9.33
C LEU A 394 8.93 8.13 10.77
N GLY A 395 10.16 7.85 11.16
CA GLY A 395 10.49 7.38 12.51
C GLY A 395 10.91 5.92 12.58
N ARG A 396 11.36 5.51 13.78
CA ARG A 396 11.87 4.14 14.00
C ARG A 396 10.75 3.10 13.92
N GLY A 397 11.06 1.98 13.29
CA GLY A 397 10.11 0.85 13.16
C GLY A 397 9.09 1.02 12.05
N THR A 398 9.12 2.13 11.33
CA THR A 398 8.25 2.37 10.18
C THR A 398 8.75 1.61 8.96
N GLY A 399 7.83 0.96 8.26
CA GLY A 399 8.13 0.22 7.04
C GLY A 399 6.86 -0.11 6.26
N GLY A 400 6.98 -0.45 4.99
CA GLY A 400 5.84 -0.71 4.12
C GLY A 400 4.89 -1.77 4.70
N GLY A 401 5.43 -2.86 5.24
CA GLY A 401 4.63 -3.93 5.84
C GLY A 401 3.91 -3.51 7.13
N SER A 402 4.53 -2.70 7.98
CA SER A 402 3.94 -2.28 9.26
C SER A 402 2.99 -1.09 9.14
N THR A 403 3.11 -0.27 8.10
CA THR A 403 2.35 0.98 7.96
C THR A 403 1.31 0.88 6.84
N CYS A 404 1.71 0.57 5.60
CA CYS A 404 0.81 0.40 4.47
C CYS A 404 0.11 -0.97 4.44
N GLY A 405 0.74 -2.02 4.98
CA GLY A 405 0.16 -3.36 5.05
C GLY A 405 -1.22 -3.39 5.73
N PRO A 406 -1.39 -2.80 6.93
CA PRO A 406 -2.70 -2.72 7.59
C PRO A 406 -3.76 -1.96 6.78
N VAL A 407 -3.40 -0.85 6.13
CA VAL A 407 -4.32 -0.07 5.27
C VAL A 407 -4.81 -0.91 4.10
N PHE A 408 -3.88 -1.58 3.42
CA PHE A 408 -4.22 -2.53 2.36
C PHE A 408 -5.14 -3.65 2.86
N ASN A 409 -4.80 -4.26 4.00
CA ASN A 409 -5.55 -5.37 4.55
C ASN A 409 -7.00 -4.98 4.91
N GLU A 410 -7.19 -3.85 5.58
CA GLU A 410 -8.52 -3.36 5.97
C GLU A 410 -9.40 -3.10 4.73
N PHE A 411 -8.86 -2.41 3.74
CA PHE A 411 -9.58 -2.18 2.47
C PHE A 411 -9.93 -3.51 1.78
N MET A 412 -8.96 -4.41 1.65
CA MET A 412 -9.15 -5.66 0.92
C MET A 412 -10.09 -6.63 1.63
N LEU A 413 -10.15 -6.63 2.96
CA LEU A 413 -11.17 -7.39 3.71
C LEU A 413 -12.60 -6.96 3.36
N ALA A 414 -12.82 -5.67 3.13
CA ALA A 414 -14.12 -5.17 2.69
C ALA A 414 -14.34 -5.42 1.19
N ALA A 415 -13.33 -5.17 0.36
CA ALA A 415 -13.42 -5.28 -1.08
C ALA A 415 -13.63 -6.73 -1.55
N THR A 416 -12.95 -7.71 -0.97
CA THR A 416 -13.10 -9.13 -1.32
C THR A 416 -14.49 -9.68 -1.00
N LYS A 417 -15.19 -9.13 -0.02
CA LYS A 417 -16.61 -9.49 0.23
C LYS A 417 -17.51 -9.09 -0.95
N LYS A 418 -17.19 -8.00 -1.63
CA LYS A 418 -18.00 -7.47 -2.75
C LYS A 418 -17.55 -8.00 -4.11
N TYR A 419 -16.26 -8.08 -4.33
CA TYR A 419 -15.69 -8.38 -5.64
C TYR A 419 -15.12 -9.81 -5.74
N GLY A 420 -15.18 -10.56 -4.63
CA GLY A 420 -14.65 -11.92 -4.56
C GLY A 420 -13.13 -11.96 -4.61
N GLY A 421 -12.63 -13.12 -4.97
CA GLY A 421 -11.24 -13.48 -5.15
C GLY A 421 -11.13 -15.00 -5.11
N GLY A 422 -10.16 -15.53 -5.82
CA GLY A 422 -9.91 -16.97 -5.90
C GLY A 422 -8.43 -17.24 -6.11
N ASN A 423 -8.10 -18.47 -6.44
CA ASN A 423 -6.74 -18.84 -6.80
C ASN A 423 -6.30 -18.08 -8.05
N PHE A 424 -5.02 -17.77 -8.13
CA PHE A 424 -4.44 -17.24 -9.35
C PHE A 424 -4.49 -18.30 -10.45
N LYS A 425 -4.80 -17.84 -11.67
CA LYS A 425 -4.92 -18.76 -12.83
C LYS A 425 -3.54 -19.31 -13.17
N VAL A 426 -3.43 -20.63 -13.15
CA VAL A 426 -2.23 -21.34 -13.62
C VAL A 426 -2.25 -21.35 -15.15
N PRO A 427 -1.20 -20.87 -15.84
CA PRO A 427 -1.11 -20.92 -17.29
C PRO A 427 -0.78 -22.35 -17.76
N ASP A 428 -1.04 -22.62 -19.01
CA ASP A 428 -0.59 -23.87 -19.66
C ASP A 428 0.92 -23.82 -19.99
N GLY A 429 1.53 -24.98 -20.26
CA GLY A 429 2.93 -25.08 -20.73
C GLY A 429 3.96 -25.21 -19.60
N GLY A 430 3.57 -25.75 -18.48
CA GLY A 430 4.47 -26.04 -17.36
C GLY A 430 3.88 -27.01 -16.36
N GLN A 431 4.66 -27.30 -15.32
CA GLN A 431 4.29 -28.24 -14.26
C GLN A 431 4.79 -27.77 -12.89
N PHE A 432 4.13 -28.26 -11.84
CA PHE A 432 4.53 -28.02 -10.47
C PHE A 432 5.59 -29.01 -10.02
N ILE A 433 6.66 -28.50 -9.42
CA ILE A 433 7.74 -29.29 -8.82
C ILE A 433 7.91 -28.88 -7.36
N ASN A 434 7.94 -29.85 -6.46
CA ASN A 434 8.24 -29.60 -5.06
C ASN A 434 9.72 -29.30 -4.85
N LEU A 435 9.99 -28.18 -4.22
CA LEU A 435 11.34 -27.74 -3.86
C LEU A 435 11.48 -27.57 -2.35
N HIS A 436 12.71 -27.75 -1.89
CA HIS A 436 13.08 -27.33 -0.56
C HIS A 436 13.28 -25.80 -0.55
N ARG A 437 12.40 -25.08 0.14
CA ARG A 437 12.27 -23.63 0.12
C ARG A 437 13.54 -22.85 0.48
N LEU A 438 14.43 -23.44 1.29
CA LEU A 438 15.65 -22.78 1.76
C LEU A 438 16.88 -23.06 0.89
N THR A 439 16.92 -24.20 0.21
CA THR A 439 18.07 -24.61 -0.60
C THR A 439 17.79 -24.57 -2.10
N GLY A 440 16.53 -24.67 -2.52
CA GLY A 440 16.14 -24.75 -3.92
C GLY A 440 16.20 -26.17 -4.50
N ASP A 441 16.59 -27.16 -3.70
CA ASP A 441 16.72 -28.54 -4.14
C ASP A 441 15.35 -29.13 -4.50
N ARG A 442 15.31 -29.93 -5.57
CA ARG A 442 14.12 -30.67 -5.97
C ARG A 442 13.82 -31.79 -4.96
N LEU A 443 12.58 -31.88 -4.56
CA LEU A 443 12.07 -32.87 -3.64
C LEU A 443 11.15 -33.86 -4.36
N ASP A 444 10.85 -34.98 -3.68
CA ASP A 444 9.86 -35.95 -4.14
C ASP A 444 8.47 -35.26 -4.27
N GLN A 445 7.66 -35.78 -5.21
CA GLN A 445 6.30 -35.25 -5.44
C GLN A 445 5.38 -35.36 -4.22
N ASN A 446 5.64 -36.33 -3.34
CA ASN A 446 4.90 -36.54 -2.10
C ASN A 446 5.52 -35.86 -0.89
N ALA A 447 6.57 -35.04 -1.08
CA ALA A 447 7.21 -34.33 0.02
C ALA A 447 6.23 -33.34 0.68
N GLU A 448 6.16 -33.37 1.99
CA GLU A 448 5.31 -32.49 2.81
C GLU A 448 6.12 -31.81 3.89
N GLY A 449 5.60 -30.70 4.43
CA GLY A 449 6.16 -29.98 5.57
C GLY A 449 6.45 -28.51 5.29
N ASP A 450 6.83 -27.76 6.32
CA ASP A 450 6.99 -26.29 6.30
C ASP A 450 8.07 -25.79 5.33
N PHE A 451 8.99 -26.65 4.93
CA PHE A 451 10.07 -26.33 3.99
C PHE A 451 9.77 -26.71 2.55
N VAL A 452 8.63 -27.33 2.28
CA VAL A 452 8.22 -27.68 0.93
C VAL A 452 7.48 -26.50 0.31
N VAL A 453 7.80 -26.21 -0.95
CA VAL A 453 7.06 -25.27 -1.79
C VAL A 453 6.91 -25.87 -3.19
N ALA A 454 5.69 -25.86 -3.70
CA ALA A 454 5.42 -26.21 -5.09
C ALA A 454 5.70 -24.99 -5.98
N GLU A 455 6.69 -25.10 -6.85
CA GLU A 455 7.04 -24.08 -7.83
C GLU A 455 6.60 -24.51 -9.22
N TYR A 456 6.16 -23.53 -10.02
CA TYR A 456 5.75 -23.77 -11.39
C TYR A 456 6.94 -23.55 -12.34
N PHE A 457 7.24 -24.56 -13.13
CA PHE A 457 8.34 -24.52 -14.13
C PHE A 457 7.77 -24.65 -15.53
N ARG A 458 8.39 -23.98 -16.48
CA ARG A 458 8.17 -24.25 -17.91
C ARG A 458 8.58 -25.67 -18.22
N ASP A 459 7.90 -26.31 -19.17
CA ASP A 459 8.28 -27.62 -19.65
C ASP A 459 9.72 -27.60 -20.17
N GLY A 460 10.60 -28.43 -19.60
CA GLY A 460 12.01 -28.54 -19.94
C GLY A 460 12.96 -27.64 -19.16
N GLU A 461 12.44 -26.82 -18.22
CA GLU A 461 13.27 -25.98 -17.33
C GLU A 461 13.28 -26.48 -15.87
N GLU A 462 12.79 -27.68 -15.64
CA GLU A 462 12.72 -28.28 -14.30
C GLU A 462 14.13 -28.53 -13.73
N PRO A 463 14.34 -28.22 -12.44
CA PRO A 463 15.61 -28.55 -11.82
C PRO A 463 15.83 -30.05 -11.77
N THR A 464 17.06 -30.48 -12.05
CA THR A 464 17.46 -31.89 -11.87
C THR A 464 17.45 -32.26 -10.37
N PHE A 465 17.30 -33.56 -10.08
CA PHE A 465 17.55 -34.01 -8.72
C PHE A 465 19.03 -33.73 -8.38
N GLY A 466 19.24 -33.09 -7.23
CA GLY A 466 20.58 -32.84 -6.70
C GLY A 466 21.24 -34.09 -6.11
#